data_d45198380d48f57d5ad0081ff70f1c9f
#
_entry.id   d45198380d48f57d5ad0081ff70f1c9f
#
_cell.length_a   1.000
_cell.length_b   1.000
_cell.length_c   1.000
_cell.angle_alpha   90.00
_cell.angle_beta   90.00
_cell.angle_gamma   90.00
#
_symmetry.space_group_name_H-M   'P 1'
#
loop_
_entity.id
_entity.type
_entity.pdbx_description
1 polymer ?
#
loop_
_entity_poly.entity_id
_entity_poly.type
_entity_poly.pdbx_seq_one_letter_code
_entity_poly.pdbx_strand_id
1 'polypeptide(L)'
;MTADPPSVPPVAANPEVGERTPLEARISALVARPLFWITLLLLIVAFPIGRSLARPLPLPPKMRIALPAYELVNQRGDKFGSKDLEGKVYVADFIFTSCPSVCPKLTRTMQRIQRRTKNLNTSFQLVSFTVDPENDTPERLATFAHSYQANPTRWSFLTGSLASIETTVVKGFKIAMGKEDVGEGLFSIFHGEKLVLVDGEGNIRGYYDADDDGVATLIRDADVLLNLRDWGPGSSHPPALSVAAPPSTPAVASPSPPAKNSAAEPASPEK
;
A
#
# COMPACT_ATOMS: atom_id res chain seq x y z
N MET A 1 -54.51 -18.27 87.45
CA MET A 1 -54.10 -17.08 86.70
C MET A 1 -53.32 -17.53 85.46
N THR A 2 -54.04 -17.76 84.41
CA THR A 2 -53.48 -18.15 83.11
C THR A 2 -53.49 -16.90 82.22
N ALA A 3 -52.31 -16.41 81.87
CA ALA A 3 -52.18 -15.27 81.00
C ALA A 3 -52.32 -15.70 79.51
N ASP A 4 -53.19 -15.02 78.80
CA ASP A 4 -53.39 -15.21 77.34
C ASP A 4 -52.14 -14.71 76.60
N PRO A 5 -51.75 -15.41 75.51
CA PRO A 5 -50.65 -14.98 74.65
C PRO A 5 -51.07 -13.77 73.80
N PRO A 6 -50.15 -12.85 73.51
CA PRO A 6 -50.46 -11.64 72.72
C PRO A 6 -50.84 -12.02 71.28
N SER A 7 -51.94 -11.43 70.81
CA SER A 7 -52.42 -11.52 69.40
C SER A 7 -51.46 -10.86 68.46
N VAL A 8 -50.95 -11.61 67.47
CA VAL A 8 -50.12 -11.10 66.32
C VAL A 8 -51.06 -10.40 65.32
N PRO A 9 -50.80 -9.16 64.93
CA PRO A 9 -51.60 -8.48 63.97
C PRO A 9 -51.43 -9.14 62.54
N PRO A 10 -52.46 -9.13 61.71
CA PRO A 10 -52.37 -9.71 60.33
C PRO A 10 -51.36 -8.94 59.50
N VAL A 11 -50.46 -9.70 58.85
CA VAL A 11 -49.51 -9.19 57.88
C VAL A 11 -50.31 -8.57 56.71
N ALA A 12 -50.18 -7.28 56.55
CA ALA A 12 -50.78 -6.54 55.41
C ALA A 12 -50.31 -7.18 54.09
N ALA A 13 -51.25 -7.67 53.32
CA ALA A 13 -50.99 -8.13 51.96
C ALA A 13 -50.39 -6.98 51.13
N ASN A 14 -49.22 -7.19 50.55
CA ASN A 14 -48.51 -6.23 49.73
C ASN A 14 -49.27 -6.09 48.37
N PRO A 15 -49.90 -4.96 48.00
CA PRO A 15 -50.67 -4.82 46.79
C PRO A 15 -49.82 -4.27 45.65
N GLU A 16 -48.62 -4.78 45.43
CA GLU A 16 -47.75 -4.36 44.33
C GLU A 16 -47.56 -5.48 43.28
N VAL A 17 -48.67 -6.03 42.80
CA VAL A 17 -48.66 -6.67 41.46
C VAL A 17 -48.99 -5.57 40.49
N GLY A 18 -47.93 -4.83 40.04
CA GLY A 18 -48.09 -3.74 39.07
C GLY A 18 -48.88 -4.21 37.87
N GLU A 19 -50.00 -3.52 37.59
CA GLU A 19 -50.73 -3.70 36.34
C GLU A 19 -49.78 -3.48 35.18
N ARG A 20 -49.54 -4.54 34.39
CA ARG A 20 -48.70 -4.45 33.19
C ARG A 20 -49.28 -3.41 32.26
N THR A 21 -48.44 -2.47 31.84
CA THR A 21 -48.89 -1.43 30.92
C THR A 21 -49.41 -2.08 29.61
N PRO A 22 -50.38 -1.48 28.92
CA PRO A 22 -50.93 -2.03 27.66
C PRO A 22 -49.86 -2.30 26.63
N LEU A 23 -48.72 -1.63 26.70
CA LEU A 23 -47.56 -1.84 25.83
C LEU A 23 -46.82 -3.15 26.18
N GLU A 24 -46.57 -3.41 27.47
CA GLU A 24 -45.93 -4.65 27.97
C GLU A 24 -46.75 -5.88 27.63
N ALA A 25 -48.09 -5.78 27.75
CA ALA A 25 -49.00 -6.86 27.36
C ALA A 25 -48.94 -7.18 25.86
N ARG A 26 -48.81 -6.14 25.01
CA ARG A 26 -48.65 -6.34 23.56
C ARG A 26 -47.29 -6.94 23.18
N ILE A 27 -46.23 -6.49 23.82
CA ILE A 27 -44.86 -7.03 23.62
C ILE A 27 -44.80 -8.49 24.05
N SER A 28 -45.31 -8.82 25.24
CA SER A 28 -45.31 -10.21 25.73
C SER A 28 -46.14 -11.16 24.86
N ALA A 29 -47.27 -10.69 24.32
CA ALA A 29 -48.08 -11.46 23.36
C ALA A 29 -47.38 -11.65 22.01
N LEU A 30 -46.58 -10.70 21.56
CA LEU A 30 -45.80 -10.81 20.32
C LEU A 30 -44.65 -11.80 20.48
N VAL A 31 -43.91 -11.71 21.61
CA VAL A 31 -42.75 -12.58 21.91
C VAL A 31 -43.20 -14.03 22.22
N ALA A 32 -44.43 -14.23 22.72
CA ALA A 32 -44.99 -15.56 22.95
C ALA A 32 -45.33 -16.31 21.65
N ARG A 33 -45.37 -15.65 20.49
CA ARG A 33 -45.69 -16.28 19.23
C ARG A 33 -44.47 -16.95 18.58
N PRO A 34 -44.47 -18.25 18.27
CA PRO A 34 -43.33 -18.93 17.65
C PRO A 34 -42.92 -18.29 16.30
N LEU A 35 -43.90 -17.77 15.54
CA LEU A 35 -43.65 -17.02 14.30
C LEU A 35 -42.73 -15.82 14.48
N PHE A 36 -42.80 -15.12 15.63
CA PHE A 36 -41.90 -14.00 15.92
C PHE A 36 -40.44 -14.45 15.98
N TRP A 37 -40.15 -15.55 16.62
CA TRP A 37 -38.80 -16.09 16.73
C TRP A 37 -38.30 -16.67 15.42
N ILE A 38 -39.17 -17.30 14.62
CA ILE A 38 -38.82 -17.80 13.29
C ILE A 38 -38.46 -16.63 12.36
N THR A 39 -39.27 -15.57 12.33
CA THR A 39 -38.97 -14.40 11.50
C THR A 39 -37.72 -13.66 11.97
N LEU A 40 -37.51 -13.53 13.28
CA LEU A 40 -36.31 -12.93 13.86
C LEU A 40 -35.04 -13.73 13.50
N LEU A 41 -35.11 -15.07 13.66
CA LEU A 41 -34.01 -15.96 13.29
C LEU A 41 -33.69 -15.87 11.80
N LEU A 42 -34.74 -15.89 10.97
CA LEU A 42 -34.59 -15.77 9.51
C LEU A 42 -33.95 -14.43 9.12
N LEU A 43 -34.34 -13.36 9.77
CA LEU A 43 -33.75 -12.02 9.53
C LEU A 43 -32.30 -11.96 9.99
N ILE A 44 -31.96 -12.52 11.17
CA ILE A 44 -30.58 -12.57 11.68
C ILE A 44 -29.68 -13.40 10.76
N VAL A 45 -30.19 -14.47 10.15
CA VAL A 45 -29.42 -15.35 9.27
C VAL A 45 -29.43 -14.85 7.82
N ALA A 46 -30.59 -14.50 7.27
CA ALA A 46 -30.74 -14.11 5.86
C ALA A 46 -30.11 -12.74 5.58
N PHE A 47 -30.17 -11.80 6.53
CA PHE A 47 -29.62 -10.46 6.31
C PHE A 47 -28.09 -10.45 6.08
N PRO A 48 -27.25 -11.08 6.94
CA PRO A 48 -25.80 -11.12 6.69
C PRO A 48 -25.45 -11.96 5.46
N ILE A 49 -26.19 -13.04 5.19
CA ILE A 49 -25.99 -13.86 3.98
C ILE A 49 -26.31 -13.03 2.72
N GLY A 50 -27.47 -12.41 2.67
CA GLY A 50 -27.87 -11.54 1.56
C GLY A 50 -26.89 -10.39 1.34
N ARG A 51 -26.43 -9.76 2.41
CA ARG A 51 -25.40 -8.71 2.34
C ARG A 51 -24.03 -9.23 1.89
N SER A 52 -23.69 -10.48 2.25
CA SER A 52 -22.45 -11.12 1.80
C SER A 52 -22.49 -11.46 0.32
N LEU A 53 -23.61 -11.99 -0.16
CA LEU A 53 -23.83 -12.31 -1.59
C LEU A 53 -23.93 -11.05 -2.47
N ALA A 54 -24.43 -9.95 -1.92
CA ALA A 54 -24.53 -8.67 -2.63
C ALA A 54 -23.24 -7.84 -2.67
N ARG A 55 -22.16 -8.27 -1.98
CA ARG A 55 -20.87 -7.59 -2.07
C ARG A 55 -20.25 -7.87 -3.43
N PRO A 56 -19.92 -6.80 -4.21
CA PRO A 56 -19.20 -7.01 -5.46
C PRO A 56 -17.84 -7.64 -5.13
N LEU A 57 -17.44 -8.63 -5.90
CA LEU A 57 -16.11 -9.22 -5.80
C LEU A 57 -15.07 -8.11 -6.07
N PRO A 58 -14.00 -8.04 -5.29
CA PRO A 58 -12.95 -7.07 -5.54
C PRO A 58 -12.34 -7.35 -6.91
N LEU A 59 -12.36 -6.35 -7.78
CA LEU A 59 -11.76 -6.43 -9.10
C LEU A 59 -10.27 -6.13 -9.01
N PRO A 60 -9.42 -6.78 -9.82
CA PRO A 60 -8.00 -6.49 -9.86
C PRO A 60 -7.76 -5.06 -10.36
N PRO A 61 -6.64 -4.43 -9.95
CA PRO A 61 -6.24 -3.12 -10.46
C PRO A 61 -6.18 -3.13 -11.98
N LYS A 62 -6.80 -2.15 -12.63
CA LYS A 62 -6.88 -2.06 -14.10
C LYS A 62 -5.56 -1.70 -14.77
N MET A 63 -4.66 -1.05 -14.04
CA MET A 63 -3.35 -0.64 -14.55
C MET A 63 -2.50 -1.87 -14.88
N ARG A 64 -1.82 -1.85 -16.01
CA ARG A 64 -0.86 -2.86 -16.44
C ARG A 64 0.21 -2.22 -17.31
N ILE A 65 1.35 -1.91 -16.72
CA ILE A 65 2.50 -1.31 -17.39
C ILE A 65 3.66 -2.28 -17.26
N ALA A 66 4.16 -2.82 -18.35
CA ALA A 66 5.30 -3.73 -18.33
C ALA A 66 6.55 -3.03 -17.79
N LEU A 67 7.16 -3.63 -16.76
CA LEU A 67 8.43 -3.17 -16.22
C LEU A 67 9.56 -3.85 -17.00
N PRO A 68 10.53 -3.10 -17.55
CA PRO A 68 11.71 -3.69 -18.19
C PRO A 68 12.47 -4.56 -17.19
N ALA A 69 13.06 -5.65 -17.70
CA ALA A 69 13.92 -6.50 -16.88
C ALA A 69 15.11 -5.71 -16.33
N TYR A 70 15.45 -5.96 -15.09
CA TYR A 70 16.59 -5.35 -14.40
C TYR A 70 17.38 -6.39 -13.61
N GLU A 71 18.67 -6.15 -13.43
CA GLU A 71 19.56 -6.89 -12.55
C GLU A 71 20.38 -5.86 -11.75
N LEU A 72 20.30 -5.94 -10.43
CA LEU A 72 20.95 -5.07 -9.47
C LEU A 72 21.69 -5.90 -8.42
N VAL A 73 22.13 -5.27 -7.34
CA VAL A 73 22.81 -5.92 -6.22
C VAL A 73 21.97 -5.71 -4.96
N ASN A 74 21.74 -6.77 -4.20
CA ASN A 74 20.99 -6.68 -2.95
C ASN A 74 21.89 -6.31 -1.76
N GLN A 75 21.31 -6.11 -0.60
CA GLN A 75 22.02 -5.77 0.65
C GLN A 75 23.00 -6.85 1.15
N ARG A 76 23.05 -8.03 0.53
CA ARG A 76 24.02 -9.10 0.83
C ARG A 76 25.17 -9.14 -0.16
N GLY A 77 25.13 -8.29 -1.18
CA GLY A 77 26.09 -8.30 -2.26
C GLY A 77 25.78 -9.29 -3.40
N ASP A 78 24.63 -9.98 -3.34
CA ASP A 78 24.22 -10.92 -4.37
C ASP A 78 23.53 -10.21 -5.52
N LYS A 79 23.64 -10.76 -6.74
CA LYS A 79 22.82 -10.33 -7.87
C LYS A 79 21.36 -10.61 -7.57
N PHE A 80 20.50 -9.64 -7.83
CA PHE A 80 19.06 -9.73 -7.63
C PHE A 80 18.32 -8.89 -8.65
N GLY A 81 17.27 -9.43 -9.23
CA GLY A 81 16.53 -8.70 -10.26
C GLY A 81 15.13 -9.22 -10.51
N SER A 82 14.57 -8.82 -11.65
CA SER A 82 13.20 -9.20 -12.06
C SER A 82 12.99 -10.71 -12.08
N LYS A 83 14.02 -11.50 -12.43
CA LYS A 83 13.93 -12.98 -12.46
C LYS A 83 13.67 -13.60 -11.08
N ASP A 84 14.23 -13.00 -10.02
CA ASP A 84 14.03 -13.47 -8.64
C ASP A 84 12.62 -13.18 -8.12
N LEU A 85 11.89 -12.31 -8.82
CA LEU A 85 10.53 -11.88 -8.50
C LEU A 85 9.47 -12.47 -9.43
N GLU A 86 9.85 -13.29 -10.41
CA GLU A 86 8.90 -13.99 -11.28
C GLU A 86 7.94 -14.86 -10.44
N GLY A 87 6.64 -14.74 -10.76
CA GLY A 87 5.58 -15.42 -10.02
C GLY A 87 5.27 -14.87 -8.63
N LYS A 88 5.87 -13.74 -8.24
CA LYS A 88 5.66 -13.09 -6.95
C LYS A 88 5.06 -11.70 -7.12
N VAL A 89 4.06 -11.38 -6.32
CA VAL A 89 3.60 -9.98 -6.18
C VAL A 89 4.58 -9.25 -5.28
N TYR A 90 4.96 -8.04 -5.65
CA TYR A 90 5.81 -7.26 -4.77
C TYR A 90 5.43 -5.78 -4.73
N VAL A 91 5.82 -5.14 -3.64
CA VAL A 91 5.73 -3.69 -3.47
C VAL A 91 7.13 -3.11 -3.55
N ALA A 92 7.29 -2.11 -4.42
CA ALA A 92 8.51 -1.34 -4.55
C ALA A 92 8.37 0.01 -3.86
N ASP A 93 9.44 0.47 -3.19
CA ASP A 93 9.63 1.84 -2.73
C ASP A 93 11.04 2.34 -3.08
N PHE A 94 11.23 3.66 -3.02
CA PHE A 94 12.44 4.34 -3.48
C PHE A 94 12.99 5.18 -2.34
N ILE A 95 14.21 4.87 -1.90
CA ILE A 95 14.81 5.43 -0.69
C ILE A 95 16.26 5.84 -0.93
N PHE A 96 16.83 6.55 0.04
CA PHE A 96 18.27 6.64 0.24
C PHE A 96 18.57 6.73 1.75
N THR A 97 19.67 6.10 2.17
CA THR A 97 19.91 5.85 3.61
C THR A 97 20.22 7.11 4.40
N SER A 98 20.74 8.15 3.75
CA SER A 98 21.09 9.44 4.35
C SER A 98 19.94 10.44 4.43
N CYS A 99 18.71 10.06 4.00
CA CYS A 99 17.55 10.94 4.05
C CYS A 99 17.11 11.22 5.49
N PRO A 100 17.00 12.51 5.91
CA PRO A 100 16.68 12.83 7.30
C PRO A 100 15.16 12.79 7.61
N SER A 101 14.28 12.81 6.60
CA SER A 101 12.86 13.06 6.82
C SER A 101 11.92 12.02 6.19
N VAL A 102 11.84 11.97 4.87
CA VAL A 102 10.82 11.22 4.13
C VAL A 102 11.09 9.72 4.13
N CYS A 103 12.33 9.30 3.86
CA CYS A 103 12.67 7.87 3.78
C CYS A 103 12.43 7.11 5.08
N PRO A 104 12.73 7.67 6.29
CA PRO A 104 12.35 7.01 7.53
C PRO A 104 10.84 6.74 7.66
N LYS A 105 10.00 7.66 7.19
CA LYS A 105 8.54 7.49 7.20
C LYS A 105 8.12 6.41 6.20
N LEU A 106 8.64 6.45 4.98
CA LEU A 106 8.35 5.50 3.93
C LEU A 106 8.80 4.08 4.32
N THR A 107 10.01 3.93 4.84
CA THR A 107 10.55 2.65 5.32
C THR A 107 9.74 2.08 6.50
N ARG A 108 9.27 2.94 7.44
CA ARG A 108 8.33 2.50 8.49
C ARG A 108 7.00 2.02 7.91
N THR A 109 6.53 2.64 6.84
CA THR A 109 5.32 2.18 6.13
C THR A 109 5.57 0.81 5.50
N MET A 110 6.71 0.58 4.84
CA MET A 110 7.11 -0.74 4.34
C MET A 110 7.22 -1.78 5.46
N GLN A 111 7.81 -1.43 6.60
CA GLN A 111 7.84 -2.29 7.79
C GLN A 111 6.42 -2.65 8.27
N ARG A 112 5.50 -1.70 8.25
CA ARG A 112 4.08 -1.94 8.60
C ARG A 112 3.41 -2.88 7.59
N ILE A 113 3.68 -2.72 6.30
CA ILE A 113 3.21 -3.64 5.25
C ILE A 113 3.78 -5.04 5.50
N GLN A 114 5.08 -5.17 5.77
CA GLN A 114 5.71 -6.45 6.11
C GLN A 114 4.98 -7.17 7.26
N ARG A 115 4.64 -6.44 8.33
CA ARG A 115 3.91 -7.01 9.48
C ARG A 115 2.48 -7.41 9.13
N ARG A 116 1.76 -6.59 8.35
CA ARG A 116 0.37 -6.87 7.96
C ARG A 116 0.24 -8.03 6.99
N THR A 117 1.27 -8.26 6.18
CA THR A 117 1.30 -9.30 5.13
C THR A 117 2.09 -10.55 5.54
N LYS A 118 2.38 -10.74 6.84
CA LYS A 118 3.17 -11.87 7.35
C LYS A 118 2.63 -13.25 6.93
N ASN A 119 1.33 -13.36 6.72
CA ASN A 119 0.63 -14.61 6.36
C ASN A 119 0.70 -14.91 4.83
N LEU A 120 1.18 -13.98 4.00
CA LEU A 120 1.25 -14.14 2.54
C LEU A 120 2.54 -14.87 2.09
N ASN A 121 3.35 -15.35 3.04
CA ASN A 121 4.58 -16.10 2.78
C ASN A 121 5.53 -15.42 1.78
N THR A 122 6.26 -16.25 1.00
CA THR A 122 7.23 -15.79 -0.01
C THR A 122 6.59 -15.35 -1.33
N SER A 123 5.28 -15.55 -1.50
CA SER A 123 4.55 -15.11 -2.69
C SER A 123 4.37 -13.59 -2.76
N PHE A 124 4.56 -12.90 -1.61
CA PHE A 124 4.53 -11.45 -1.51
C PHE A 124 5.87 -10.92 -1.01
N GLN A 125 6.51 -10.06 -1.79
CA GLN A 125 7.83 -9.52 -1.51
C GLN A 125 7.79 -8.00 -1.34
N LEU A 126 8.80 -7.46 -0.69
CA LEU A 126 9.07 -6.03 -0.55
C LEU A 126 10.43 -5.74 -1.17
N VAL A 127 10.53 -4.66 -1.94
CA VAL A 127 11.77 -4.28 -2.62
C VAL A 127 11.98 -2.78 -2.48
N SER A 128 13.05 -2.39 -1.81
CA SER A 128 13.46 -0.98 -1.70
C SER A 128 14.62 -0.72 -2.65
N PHE A 129 14.45 0.23 -3.56
CA PHE A 129 15.49 0.66 -4.49
C PHE A 129 16.18 1.90 -3.92
N THR A 130 17.51 1.91 -3.84
CA THR A 130 18.20 3.15 -3.55
C THR A 130 18.16 4.08 -4.76
N VAL A 131 18.03 5.37 -4.51
CA VAL A 131 18.20 6.43 -5.51
C VAL A 131 19.52 7.18 -5.37
N ASP A 132 20.37 6.74 -4.40
CA ASP A 132 21.71 7.28 -4.15
C ASP A 132 22.75 6.14 -4.08
N PRO A 133 22.98 5.40 -5.19
CA PRO A 133 23.84 4.23 -5.18
C PRO A 133 25.32 4.55 -4.92
N GLU A 134 25.74 5.78 -5.08
CA GLU A 134 27.12 6.23 -4.77
C GLU A 134 27.41 6.16 -3.27
N ASN A 135 26.41 6.44 -2.44
CA ASN A 135 26.52 6.41 -1.00
C ASN A 135 25.95 5.13 -0.37
N ASP A 136 24.97 4.49 -1.01
CA ASP A 136 24.25 3.35 -0.48
C ASP A 136 24.87 2.04 -0.96
N THR A 137 26.00 1.66 -0.36
CA THR A 137 26.63 0.34 -0.60
C THR A 137 25.77 -0.80 -0.05
N PRO A 138 25.98 -2.06 -0.48
CA PRO A 138 25.30 -3.22 0.08
C PRO A 138 25.38 -3.28 1.62
N GLU A 139 26.54 -3.01 2.21
CA GLU A 139 26.76 -3.06 3.65
C GLU A 139 25.96 -1.98 4.38
N ARG A 140 25.88 -0.79 3.78
CA ARG A 140 25.10 0.33 4.31
C ARG A 140 23.59 0.02 4.23
N LEU A 141 23.16 -0.55 3.13
CA LEU A 141 21.77 -1.04 2.98
C LEU A 141 21.47 -2.17 3.96
N ALA A 142 22.40 -3.08 4.23
CA ALA A 142 22.23 -4.14 5.23
C ALA A 142 22.03 -3.56 6.65
N THR A 143 22.85 -2.56 7.02
CA THR A 143 22.73 -1.87 8.31
C THR A 143 21.38 -1.13 8.41
N PHE A 144 20.98 -0.46 7.33
CA PHE A 144 19.70 0.23 7.25
C PHE A 144 18.53 -0.76 7.36
N ALA A 145 18.54 -1.85 6.60
CA ALA A 145 17.54 -2.91 6.66
C ALA A 145 17.38 -3.50 8.07
N HIS A 146 18.51 -3.75 8.75
CA HIS A 146 18.52 -4.24 10.12
C HIS A 146 17.85 -3.26 11.10
N SER A 147 18.09 -1.96 10.96
CA SER A 147 17.51 -0.92 11.83
C SER A 147 15.97 -0.86 11.73
N TYR A 148 15.40 -1.28 10.61
CA TYR A 148 13.96 -1.40 10.38
C TYR A 148 13.41 -2.81 10.53
N GLN A 149 14.21 -3.76 11.05
CA GLN A 149 13.79 -5.16 11.25
C GLN A 149 13.26 -5.81 9.97
N ALA A 150 13.88 -5.48 8.84
CA ALA A 150 13.54 -6.07 7.55
C ALA A 150 13.84 -7.57 7.57
N ASN A 151 12.85 -8.38 7.17
CA ASN A 151 13.03 -9.82 7.03
C ASN A 151 13.79 -10.09 5.71
N PRO A 152 15.01 -10.63 5.75
CA PRO A 152 15.86 -10.78 4.57
C PRO A 152 15.31 -11.77 3.52
N THR A 153 14.35 -12.62 3.87
CA THR A 153 13.69 -13.54 2.92
C THR A 153 12.48 -12.90 2.23
N ARG A 154 12.03 -11.75 2.69
CA ARG A 154 10.82 -11.09 2.20
C ARG A 154 11.01 -9.63 1.80
N TRP A 155 12.13 -9.03 2.20
CA TRP A 155 12.42 -7.62 1.93
C TRP A 155 13.85 -7.45 1.45
N SER A 156 14.01 -7.09 0.18
CA SER A 156 15.29 -6.83 -0.45
C SER A 156 15.52 -5.34 -0.63
N PHE A 157 16.75 -4.90 -0.39
CA PHE A 157 17.22 -3.54 -0.63
C PHE A 157 18.22 -3.58 -1.75
N LEU A 158 17.98 -2.83 -2.82
CA LEU A 158 18.75 -2.93 -4.06
C LEU A 158 19.55 -1.67 -4.35
N THR A 159 20.78 -1.88 -4.78
CA THR A 159 21.71 -0.88 -5.26
C THR A 159 22.39 -1.35 -6.55
N GLY A 160 23.20 -0.51 -7.17
CA GLY A 160 23.90 -0.84 -8.40
C GLY A 160 24.65 0.35 -8.96
N SER A 161 24.98 0.33 -10.26
CA SER A 161 25.50 1.54 -10.90
C SER A 161 24.39 2.62 -11.01
N LEU A 162 24.79 3.90 -10.95
CA LEU A 162 23.84 5.01 -11.12
C LEU A 162 23.01 4.85 -12.40
N ALA A 163 23.64 4.49 -13.53
CA ALA A 163 22.96 4.27 -14.81
C ALA A 163 21.93 3.13 -14.75
N SER A 164 22.23 2.03 -14.02
CA SER A 164 21.29 0.91 -13.83
C SER A 164 20.11 1.32 -12.96
N ILE A 165 20.36 2.08 -11.89
CA ILE A 165 19.32 2.61 -11.01
C ILE A 165 18.43 3.60 -11.76
N GLU A 166 18.99 4.58 -12.46
CA GLU A 166 18.22 5.52 -13.31
C GLU A 166 17.35 4.81 -14.34
N THR A 167 17.92 3.82 -15.02
CA THR A 167 17.17 3.04 -16.02
C THR A 167 16.01 2.29 -15.35
N THR A 168 16.24 1.67 -14.21
CA THR A 168 15.21 0.91 -13.51
C THR A 168 14.14 1.83 -12.90
N VAL A 169 14.55 2.87 -12.20
CA VAL A 169 13.64 3.74 -11.44
C VAL A 169 12.91 4.72 -12.37
N VAL A 170 13.65 5.45 -13.22
CA VAL A 170 13.06 6.49 -14.08
C VAL A 170 12.38 5.88 -15.29
N LYS A 171 13.08 5.04 -16.05
CA LYS A 171 12.52 4.47 -17.28
C LYS A 171 11.60 3.28 -17.02
N GLY A 172 11.91 2.47 -16.00
CA GLY A 172 11.09 1.33 -15.58
C GLY A 172 9.89 1.76 -14.76
N PHE A 173 10.12 2.14 -13.52
CA PHE A 173 9.06 2.48 -12.58
C PHE A 173 8.40 3.84 -12.81
N LYS A 174 8.88 4.66 -13.75
CA LYS A 174 8.36 6.00 -14.04
C LYS A 174 8.38 6.95 -12.84
N ILE A 175 9.33 6.76 -11.95
CA ILE A 175 9.54 7.60 -10.76
C ILE A 175 10.62 8.62 -11.07
N ALA A 176 10.34 9.90 -10.86
CA ALA A 176 11.31 10.96 -11.04
C ALA A 176 12.45 10.84 -10.02
N MET A 177 13.68 10.94 -10.51
CA MET A 177 14.90 11.08 -9.71
C MET A 177 15.55 12.42 -10.05
N GLY A 178 16.06 13.13 -9.06
CA GLY A 178 16.78 14.37 -9.30
C GLY A 178 17.53 14.82 -8.04
N LYS A 179 18.70 15.43 -8.24
CA LYS A 179 19.40 16.17 -7.19
C LYS A 179 19.07 17.65 -7.40
N GLU A 180 18.27 18.25 -6.53
CA GLU A 180 18.16 19.71 -6.45
C GLU A 180 19.27 20.25 -5.54
N ASP A 181 19.98 21.28 -6.00
CA ASP A 181 20.93 22.01 -5.18
C ASP A 181 20.13 22.97 -4.29
N VAL A 182 19.98 22.59 -3.03
CA VAL A 182 19.27 23.41 -2.01
C VAL A 182 20.16 24.39 -1.28
N GLY A 183 21.34 24.71 -1.83
CA GLY A 183 22.34 25.57 -1.21
C GLY A 183 23.13 24.86 -0.10
N GLU A 184 24.34 25.38 0.20
CA GLU A 184 25.26 24.83 1.22
C GLU A 184 25.69 23.36 1.02
N GLY A 185 25.72 22.87 -0.23
CA GLY A 185 26.19 21.51 -0.55
C GLY A 185 25.27 20.39 -0.13
N LEU A 186 24.06 20.67 0.34
CA LEU A 186 23.01 19.67 0.53
C LEU A 186 22.28 19.45 -0.80
N PHE A 187 22.39 18.22 -1.32
CA PHE A 187 21.60 17.79 -2.47
C PHE A 187 20.25 17.21 -1.99
N SER A 188 19.15 17.78 -2.45
CA SER A 188 17.85 17.18 -2.27
C SER A 188 17.65 16.13 -3.38
N ILE A 189 17.57 14.87 -2.98
CA ILE A 189 17.22 13.79 -3.91
C ILE A 189 15.69 13.70 -3.93
N PHE A 190 15.11 14.11 -5.06
CA PHE A 190 13.67 13.98 -5.27
C PHE A 190 13.34 12.53 -5.61
N HIS A 191 12.65 11.85 -4.72
CA HIS A 191 12.06 10.54 -4.96
C HIS A 191 10.55 10.62 -4.76
N GLY A 192 9.82 9.84 -5.53
CA GLY A 192 8.37 9.77 -5.34
C GLY A 192 8.01 9.09 -4.01
N GLU A 193 7.19 9.74 -3.18
CA GLU A 193 6.63 9.14 -1.96
C GLU A 193 5.56 8.08 -2.28
N LYS A 194 5.76 7.33 -3.36
CA LYS A 194 4.80 6.35 -3.84
C LYS A 194 5.28 4.94 -3.58
N LEU A 195 4.34 4.10 -3.20
CA LEU A 195 4.49 2.66 -3.21
C LEU A 195 3.99 2.13 -4.55
N VAL A 196 4.75 1.25 -5.18
CA VAL A 196 4.40 0.68 -6.48
C VAL A 196 4.12 -0.80 -6.34
N LEU A 197 2.92 -1.23 -6.71
CA LEU A 197 2.53 -2.64 -6.72
C LEU A 197 2.84 -3.26 -8.07
N VAL A 198 3.55 -4.40 -8.05
CA VAL A 198 3.94 -5.13 -9.26
C VAL A 198 3.45 -6.58 -9.13
N ASP A 199 2.94 -7.12 -10.22
CA ASP A 199 2.46 -8.52 -10.28
C ASP A 199 3.59 -9.51 -10.62
N GLY A 200 3.26 -10.82 -10.59
CA GLY A 200 4.22 -11.88 -10.83
C GLY A 200 4.73 -11.99 -12.28
N GLU A 201 4.15 -11.26 -13.22
CA GLU A 201 4.63 -11.11 -14.61
C GLU A 201 5.52 -9.89 -14.79
N GLY A 202 5.76 -9.12 -13.72
CA GLY A 202 6.54 -7.89 -13.79
C GLY A 202 5.77 -6.70 -14.37
N ASN A 203 4.44 -6.65 -14.24
CA ASN A 203 3.67 -5.47 -14.62
C ASN A 203 3.35 -4.61 -13.40
N ILE A 204 3.54 -3.31 -13.53
CA ILE A 204 3.07 -2.33 -12.56
C ILE A 204 1.54 -2.33 -12.58
N ARG A 205 0.93 -2.51 -11.41
CA ARG A 205 -0.52 -2.59 -11.24
C ARG A 205 -1.11 -1.35 -10.56
N GLY A 206 -0.29 -0.54 -9.91
CA GLY A 206 -0.73 0.71 -9.30
C GLY A 206 0.37 1.46 -8.58
N TYR A 207 0.12 2.75 -8.37
CA TYR A 207 0.91 3.65 -7.54
C TYR A 207 0.03 4.10 -6.39
N TYR A 208 0.52 3.95 -5.17
CA TYR A 208 -0.25 4.19 -3.94
C TYR A 208 0.48 5.19 -3.06
N ASP A 209 -0.27 6.02 -2.36
CA ASP A 209 0.30 6.89 -1.33
C ASP A 209 0.76 6.07 -0.12
N ALA A 210 1.80 6.54 0.56
CA ALA A 210 2.34 5.86 1.73
C ALA A 210 1.56 6.17 3.03
N ASP A 211 0.32 6.64 2.91
CA ASP A 211 -0.62 6.87 4.01
C ASP A 211 -1.44 5.61 4.37
N ASP A 212 -2.34 5.74 5.32
CA ASP A 212 -3.11 4.59 5.81
C ASP A 212 -4.11 4.06 4.79
N ASP A 213 -4.73 4.94 3.99
CA ASP A 213 -5.73 4.59 2.98
C ASP A 213 -5.07 3.97 1.74
N GLY A 214 -3.95 4.55 1.29
CA GLY A 214 -3.15 4.02 0.20
C GLY A 214 -2.60 2.64 0.53
N VAL A 215 -2.06 2.45 1.73
CA VAL A 215 -1.57 1.14 2.21
C VAL A 215 -2.71 0.11 2.33
N ALA A 216 -3.89 0.52 2.82
CA ALA A 216 -5.03 -0.40 2.91
C ALA A 216 -5.51 -0.83 1.52
N THR A 217 -5.55 0.10 0.56
CA THR A 217 -5.90 -0.17 -0.83
C THR A 217 -4.86 -1.07 -1.49
N LEU A 218 -3.57 -0.76 -1.34
CA LEU A 218 -2.46 -1.56 -1.86
C LEU A 218 -2.53 -3.02 -1.37
N ILE A 219 -2.72 -3.24 -0.06
CA ILE A 219 -2.77 -4.59 0.52
C ILE A 219 -3.98 -5.36 -0.03
N ARG A 220 -5.15 -4.71 -0.17
CA ARG A 220 -6.33 -5.31 -0.76
C ARG A 220 -6.09 -5.72 -2.23
N ASP A 221 -5.49 -4.83 -3.01
CA ASP A 221 -5.22 -5.07 -4.42
C ASP A 221 -4.14 -6.16 -4.60
N ALA A 222 -3.14 -6.20 -3.71
CA ALA A 222 -2.15 -7.27 -3.67
C ALA A 222 -2.79 -8.64 -3.33
N ASP A 223 -3.73 -8.67 -2.38
CA ASP A 223 -4.46 -9.90 -2.02
C ASP A 223 -5.28 -10.42 -3.21
N VAL A 224 -5.96 -9.53 -3.92
CA VAL A 224 -6.69 -9.89 -5.15
C VAL A 224 -5.74 -10.47 -6.19
N LEU A 225 -4.58 -9.84 -6.41
CA LEU A 225 -3.58 -10.32 -7.34
C LEU A 225 -3.02 -11.70 -6.94
N LEU A 226 -2.74 -11.95 -5.69
CA LEU A 226 -2.25 -13.23 -5.18
C LEU A 226 -3.28 -14.36 -5.33
N ASN A 227 -4.56 -14.05 -5.17
CA ASN A 227 -5.64 -15.02 -5.27
C ASN A 227 -6.03 -15.35 -6.72
N LEU A 228 -5.77 -14.46 -7.66
CA LEU A 228 -6.08 -14.67 -9.07
C LEU A 228 -5.21 -15.74 -9.74
N ARG A 229 -4.06 -16.10 -9.21
CA ARG A 229 -3.06 -17.10 -9.64
C ARG A 229 -2.81 -17.27 -11.16
N ASP A 230 -3.59 -16.61 -11.99
CA ASP A 230 -3.58 -16.72 -13.45
C ASP A 230 -3.13 -15.39 -14.06
N TRP A 231 -1.81 -15.16 -14.02
CA TRP A 231 -1.18 -13.95 -14.57
C TRP A 231 -0.83 -14.12 -16.07
N GLY A 232 -0.90 -15.36 -16.62
CA GLY A 232 -0.37 -15.70 -17.92
C GLY A 232 -1.21 -15.21 -19.11
N PRO A 233 -0.59 -15.10 -20.30
CA PRO A 233 -1.29 -14.84 -21.55
C PRO A 233 -2.15 -16.06 -21.90
N GLY A 234 -3.43 -16.03 -21.54
CA GLY A 234 -4.38 -17.13 -21.70
C GLY A 234 -5.36 -17.28 -20.54
N SER A 235 -5.16 -16.54 -19.45
CA SER A 235 -6.15 -16.47 -18.39
C SER A 235 -7.45 -15.88 -18.95
N SER A 236 -8.57 -16.50 -18.64
CA SER A 236 -9.92 -16.16 -19.11
C SER A 236 -10.44 -14.81 -18.59
N HIS A 237 -9.56 -13.93 -18.16
CA HIS A 237 -9.89 -12.57 -17.74
C HIS A 237 -9.93 -11.67 -18.98
N PRO A 238 -10.95 -10.79 -19.09
CA PRO A 238 -11.02 -9.85 -20.19
C PRO A 238 -9.72 -9.06 -20.26
N PRO A 239 -9.16 -8.84 -21.48
CA PRO A 239 -7.93 -8.09 -21.61
C PRO A 239 -8.08 -6.73 -20.93
N ALA A 240 -7.15 -6.40 -20.05
CA ALA A 240 -7.09 -5.07 -19.44
C ALA A 240 -7.19 -4.07 -20.58
N LEU A 241 -8.19 -3.18 -20.54
CA LEU A 241 -8.32 -2.11 -21.50
C LEU A 241 -6.96 -1.41 -21.55
N SER A 242 -6.26 -1.56 -22.69
CA SER A 242 -5.04 -0.82 -22.95
C SER A 242 -5.41 0.66 -22.77
N VAL A 243 -5.02 1.22 -21.66
CA VAL A 243 -5.07 2.67 -21.50
C VAL A 243 -4.05 3.17 -22.50
N ALA A 244 -4.55 3.67 -23.63
CA ALA A 244 -3.72 4.33 -24.63
C ALA A 244 -2.77 5.26 -23.88
N ALA A 245 -1.48 5.14 -24.19
CA ALA A 245 -0.48 6.04 -23.63
C ALA A 245 -1.01 7.48 -23.80
N PRO A 246 -0.91 8.33 -22.77
CA PRO A 246 -1.31 9.72 -22.91
C PRO A 246 -0.59 10.27 -24.15
N PRO A 247 -1.27 11.08 -24.99
CA PRO A 247 -0.67 11.62 -26.20
C PRO A 247 0.65 12.27 -25.81
N SER A 248 1.72 11.88 -26.50
CA SER A 248 3.04 12.47 -26.30
C SER A 248 2.89 13.98 -26.41
N THR A 249 3.14 14.68 -25.32
CA THR A 249 3.23 16.14 -25.29
C THR A 249 4.22 16.53 -26.39
N PRO A 250 3.85 17.41 -27.34
CA PRO A 250 4.77 17.83 -28.39
C PRO A 250 6.04 18.40 -27.72
N ALA A 251 7.18 17.90 -28.16
CA ALA A 251 8.48 18.35 -27.71
C ALA A 251 8.50 19.89 -27.74
N VAL A 252 8.61 20.52 -26.58
CA VAL A 252 8.90 21.95 -26.49
C VAL A 252 10.25 22.11 -27.15
N ALA A 253 10.27 22.77 -28.33
CA ALA A 253 11.48 23.10 -29.04
C ALA A 253 12.42 23.86 -28.11
N SER A 254 13.61 23.33 -27.89
CA SER A 254 14.66 23.99 -27.14
C SER A 254 14.93 25.35 -27.78
N PRO A 255 14.99 26.45 -27.01
CA PRO A 255 15.35 27.75 -27.55
C PRO A 255 16.80 27.68 -28.10
N SER A 256 16.98 28.12 -29.34
CA SER A 256 18.28 28.24 -30.00
C SER A 256 19.20 29.13 -29.18
N PRO A 257 20.50 28.80 -29.06
CA PRO A 257 21.44 29.63 -28.31
C PRO A 257 21.58 31.01 -29.01
N PRO A 258 21.73 32.10 -28.25
CA PRO A 258 21.86 33.44 -28.80
C PRO A 258 23.12 33.53 -29.68
N ALA A 259 22.98 34.17 -30.85
CA ALA A 259 24.07 34.45 -31.79
C ALA A 259 25.19 35.22 -31.06
N LYS A 260 26.41 34.72 -31.20
CA LYS A 260 27.62 35.44 -30.72
C LYS A 260 27.74 36.72 -31.52
N ASN A 261 27.53 37.86 -30.88
CA ASN A 261 27.89 39.15 -31.39
C ASN A 261 29.42 39.22 -31.51
N SER A 262 29.90 39.27 -32.75
CA SER A 262 31.26 39.66 -33.06
C SER A 262 31.47 41.13 -32.67
N ALA A 263 32.04 41.34 -31.52
CA ALA A 263 32.50 42.66 -31.10
C ALA A 263 33.88 42.90 -31.71
N ALA A 264 33.98 43.97 -32.46
CA ALA A 264 35.16 44.47 -33.12
C ALA A 264 36.33 44.67 -32.15
N GLU A 265 37.50 44.28 -32.62
CA GLU A 265 38.82 44.53 -32.07
C GLU A 265 39.13 46.03 -32.09
N PRO A 266 39.56 46.65 -30.96
CA PRO A 266 40.10 48.02 -31.01
C PRO A 266 41.60 47.98 -31.34
N ALA A 267 41.97 48.76 -32.36
CA ALA A 267 43.32 49.01 -32.80
C ALA A 267 44.23 49.54 -31.69
N SER A 268 45.45 48.99 -31.58
CA SER A 268 46.53 49.52 -30.77
C SER A 268 47.02 50.88 -31.29
N PRO A 269 47.32 51.85 -30.44
CA PRO A 269 48.12 52.99 -30.86
C PRO A 269 49.62 52.72 -30.65
N GLU A 270 50.35 52.96 -31.73
CA GLU A 270 51.82 53.15 -31.77
C GLU A 270 52.22 54.39 -30.95
N LYS A 271 53.08 54.27 -30.00
CA LYS A 271 54.35 55.00 -29.76
C LYS A 271 55.00 54.50 -28.49
#